data_ee856ee9f8730f96d9c3d38ebebe1a1d
#
_entry.id   ee856ee9f8730f96d9c3d38ebebe1a1d
#
_cell.length_a   1.000
_cell.length_b   1.000
_cell.length_c   1.000
_cell.angle_alpha   90.00
_cell.angle_beta   90.00
_cell.angle_gamma   90.00
#
_symmetry.space_group_name_H-M   'P 1'
#
loop_
_entity.id
_entity.type
_entity.pdbx_description
1 polymer ?
#
loop_
_entity_poly.entity_id
_entity_poly.type
_entity_poly.pdbx_seq_one_letter_code
_entity_poly.pdbx_strand_id
1 'polypeptide(L)'
;MEKSKKKKKEENKEEDTIRTYEYMKWNKFQKVHGPEYGLYHFQVPTPQQRKESFDCSGETTLFSKSISHEYTKFYKPMKAPGPNDWLMNHKEYGQTFREYSRFGFHEITRKKKVIYIAPLSFNINPAFDQSFLTAMIILAQDYYYDMIVKLLNINIDLSGVEYRNYEDGSYQLNANTIIEKLFNEMPDDGYCLVCLTDIDLYNNVRVIKPRKWIYYPPPYKNDFCYELNSFKYWVSICSICRFDPLYVVNNPPDDDDMHIKMYFSLLKRSAKLVLKNIGHMFGLKNCIFFKCLMNGFGSMEEFDGRPMEICPCCLRKIFTNISRKFNRLDDNGRVENDKLIYDRFKKIKESLDKNFAGIFEVESKWYQERIESLYLELFIGNKNEELNYDK
;
A
#
# COMPACT_ATOMS: atom_id res chain seq x y z
N MET A 1 -16.59 -27.52 -24.40
CA MET A 1 -15.65 -26.39 -24.30
C MET A 1 -16.25 -25.04 -24.66
N GLU A 2 -16.98 -24.85 -25.75
CA GLU A 2 -17.59 -23.55 -26.12
C GLU A 2 -18.66 -23.04 -25.15
N LYS A 3 -19.53 -23.90 -24.64
CA LYS A 3 -20.56 -23.53 -23.64
C LYS A 3 -19.98 -23.03 -22.31
N SER A 4 -18.82 -23.55 -21.91
CA SER A 4 -18.11 -23.12 -20.69
C SER A 4 -17.45 -21.75 -20.89
N LYS A 5 -16.91 -21.49 -22.07
CA LYS A 5 -16.34 -20.17 -22.42
C LYS A 5 -17.39 -19.07 -22.54
N LYS A 6 -18.60 -19.43 -23.02
CA LYS A 6 -19.72 -18.47 -23.14
C LYS A 6 -20.27 -18.09 -21.77
N LYS A 7 -20.42 -19.08 -20.86
CA LYS A 7 -20.85 -18.85 -19.48
C LYS A 7 -19.86 -18.00 -18.68
N LYS A 8 -18.55 -18.27 -18.83
CA LYS A 8 -17.47 -17.48 -18.22
C LYS A 8 -17.43 -16.03 -18.72
N LYS A 9 -17.83 -15.81 -19.98
CA LYS A 9 -17.91 -14.49 -20.61
C LYS A 9 -19.12 -13.67 -20.16
N GLU A 10 -20.23 -14.35 -19.83
CA GLU A 10 -21.45 -13.74 -19.28
C GLU A 10 -21.30 -13.43 -17.78
N GLU A 11 -20.74 -14.32 -17.00
CA GLU A 11 -20.40 -14.08 -15.57
C GLU A 11 -19.41 -12.92 -15.41
N ASN A 12 -18.39 -12.83 -16.26
CA ASN A 12 -17.45 -11.68 -16.29
C ASN A 12 -18.13 -10.37 -16.67
N LYS A 13 -19.14 -10.40 -17.56
CA LYS A 13 -19.91 -9.19 -17.92
C LYS A 13 -20.76 -8.66 -16.79
N GLU A 14 -21.35 -9.55 -16.00
CA GLU A 14 -22.20 -9.17 -14.86
C GLU A 14 -21.34 -8.62 -13.70
N GLU A 15 -20.19 -9.25 -13.40
CA GLU A 15 -19.19 -8.71 -12.46
C GLU A 15 -18.62 -7.36 -12.93
N ASP A 16 -18.34 -7.18 -14.20
CA ASP A 16 -17.87 -5.91 -14.77
C ASP A 16 -18.94 -4.82 -14.68
N THR A 17 -20.21 -5.16 -14.79
CA THR A 17 -21.33 -4.21 -14.67
C THR A 17 -21.47 -3.75 -13.21
N ILE A 18 -21.36 -4.65 -12.24
CA ILE A 18 -21.40 -4.34 -10.82
C ILE A 18 -20.18 -3.49 -10.42
N ARG A 19 -18.97 -3.86 -10.84
CA ARG A 19 -17.74 -3.11 -10.60
C ARG A 19 -17.77 -1.71 -11.23
N THR A 20 -18.32 -1.59 -12.43
CA THR A 20 -18.50 -0.31 -13.12
C THR A 20 -19.50 0.58 -12.38
N TYR A 21 -20.57 0.01 -11.84
CA TYR A 21 -21.58 0.73 -11.06
C TYR A 21 -21.01 1.24 -9.73
N GLU A 22 -20.24 0.42 -9.02
CA GLU A 22 -19.57 0.81 -7.77
C GLU A 22 -18.50 1.89 -8.01
N TYR A 23 -17.71 1.76 -9.09
CA TYR A 23 -16.76 2.77 -9.51
C TYR A 23 -17.44 4.09 -9.92
N MET A 24 -18.58 4.03 -10.62
CA MET A 24 -19.38 5.22 -10.96
C MET A 24 -20.00 5.86 -9.73
N LYS A 25 -20.45 5.09 -8.75
CA LYS A 25 -20.98 5.58 -7.50
C LYS A 25 -19.91 6.26 -6.67
N TRP A 26 -18.71 5.71 -6.67
CA TRP A 26 -17.51 6.29 -6.05
C TRP A 26 -17.07 7.60 -6.75
N ASN A 27 -17.05 7.63 -8.08
CA ASN A 27 -16.75 8.84 -8.86
C ASN A 27 -17.82 9.93 -8.67
N LYS A 28 -19.08 9.56 -8.47
CA LYS A 28 -20.16 10.52 -8.18
C LYS A 28 -19.98 11.16 -6.81
N PHE A 29 -19.51 10.39 -5.82
CA PHE A 29 -19.14 10.91 -4.50
C PHE A 29 -17.96 11.89 -4.57
N GLN A 30 -16.94 11.59 -5.37
CA GLN A 30 -15.82 12.51 -5.63
C GLN A 30 -16.26 13.80 -6.34
N LYS A 31 -17.27 13.75 -7.22
CA LYS A 31 -17.81 14.93 -7.92
C LYS A 31 -18.60 15.88 -7.02
N VAL A 32 -19.30 15.36 -6.01
CA VAL A 32 -20.06 16.17 -5.05
C VAL A 32 -19.16 16.99 -4.13
N HIS A 33 -17.92 16.51 -3.91
CA HIS A 33 -16.90 17.17 -3.11
C HIS A 33 -15.71 17.65 -3.97
N GLY A 34 -15.95 17.92 -5.26
CA GLY A 34 -14.94 18.45 -6.17
C GLY A 34 -14.41 19.81 -5.73
N PRO A 35 -13.19 20.18 -6.13
CA PRO A 35 -12.53 21.38 -5.64
C PRO A 35 -13.30 22.63 -6.07
N GLU A 36 -13.70 23.45 -5.13
CA GLU A 36 -13.79 24.88 -5.36
C GLU A 36 -12.39 25.36 -5.80
N TYR A 37 -12.32 26.10 -6.89
CA TYR A 37 -11.09 26.67 -7.42
C TYR A 37 -10.55 27.74 -6.47
N GLY A 38 -9.85 27.31 -5.41
CA GLY A 38 -9.08 28.11 -4.48
C GLY A 38 -7.76 27.43 -4.23
N LEU A 39 -6.75 28.16 -3.82
CA LEU A 39 -5.48 27.60 -3.38
C LEU A 39 -5.75 26.55 -2.29
N TYR A 40 -5.50 25.29 -2.62
CA TYR A 40 -5.64 24.22 -1.65
C TYR A 40 -4.51 24.31 -0.63
N HIS A 41 -4.90 24.45 0.63
CA HIS A 41 -3.96 24.35 1.73
C HIS A 41 -4.32 23.09 2.53
N PHE A 42 -3.38 22.16 2.62
CA PHE A 42 -3.55 20.99 3.47
C PHE A 42 -3.70 21.43 4.93
N GLN A 43 -4.76 20.99 5.56
CA GLN A 43 -4.96 21.19 6.99
C GLN A 43 -4.60 19.91 7.74
N VAL A 44 -3.67 20.05 8.69
CA VAL A 44 -3.27 18.93 9.55
C VAL A 44 -4.49 18.45 10.34
N PRO A 45 -4.84 17.16 10.26
CA PRO A 45 -5.99 16.63 11.00
C PRO A 45 -5.88 16.88 12.49
N THR A 46 -6.95 17.41 13.07
CA THR A 46 -7.06 17.63 14.51
C THR A 46 -7.08 16.31 15.29
N PRO A 47 -6.83 16.29 16.61
CA PRO A 47 -6.99 15.10 17.42
C PRO A 47 -8.39 14.47 17.29
N GLN A 48 -9.43 15.29 17.21
CA GLN A 48 -10.80 14.84 17.02
C GLN A 48 -11.00 14.16 15.66
N GLN A 49 -10.51 14.75 14.57
CA GLN A 49 -10.57 14.15 13.24
C GLN A 49 -9.78 12.81 13.16
N ARG A 50 -8.64 12.74 13.84
CA ARG A 50 -7.90 11.46 13.96
C ARG A 50 -8.73 10.42 14.71
N LYS A 51 -9.38 10.80 15.82
CA LYS A 51 -10.29 9.93 16.56
C LYS A 51 -11.45 9.44 15.69
N GLU A 52 -12.09 10.32 14.95
CA GLU A 52 -13.19 10.00 14.03
C GLU A 52 -12.75 9.09 12.88
N SER A 53 -11.47 9.16 12.49
CA SER A 53 -10.93 8.30 11.43
C SER A 53 -10.98 6.80 11.77
N PHE A 54 -11.06 6.44 13.07
CA PHE A 54 -11.19 5.05 13.50
C PHE A 54 -12.64 4.58 13.63
N ASP A 55 -13.59 5.49 13.66
CA ASP A 55 -15.01 5.20 13.96
C ASP A 55 -15.17 4.39 15.27
N CYS A 56 -14.46 4.82 16.32
CA CYS A 56 -14.44 4.18 17.62
C CYS A 56 -15.49 4.82 18.54
N SER A 57 -16.77 4.52 18.35
CA SER A 57 -17.81 4.92 19.29
C SER A 57 -17.81 3.98 20.49
N GLY A 58 -17.16 4.41 21.58
CA GLY A 58 -17.33 3.80 22.89
C GLY A 58 -16.46 2.60 23.24
N GLU A 59 -15.54 2.18 22.38
CA GLU A 59 -14.65 1.05 22.63
C GLU A 59 -13.24 1.49 23.05
N THR A 60 -12.74 0.97 24.16
CA THR A 60 -11.33 1.01 24.55
C THR A 60 -10.56 -0.05 23.77
N THR A 61 -10.49 0.09 22.44
CA THR A 61 -9.71 -0.80 21.61
C THR A 61 -8.28 -0.28 21.44
N LEU A 62 -7.37 -1.16 21.03
CA LEU A 62 -6.00 -0.81 20.65
C LEU A 62 -5.94 0.34 19.66
N PHE A 63 -6.93 0.43 18.77
CA PHE A 63 -7.05 1.52 17.81
C PHE A 63 -7.40 2.84 18.48
N SER A 64 -8.31 2.87 19.45
CA SER A 64 -8.66 4.10 20.18
C SER A 64 -7.53 4.59 21.08
N LYS A 65 -6.81 3.67 21.72
CA LYS A 65 -5.64 3.98 22.55
C LYS A 65 -4.49 4.58 21.74
N SER A 66 -4.34 4.22 20.46
CA SER A 66 -3.30 4.76 19.56
C SER A 66 -3.35 6.28 19.36
N ILE A 67 -4.47 6.92 19.65
CA ILE A 67 -4.61 8.38 19.62
C ILE A 67 -4.38 9.06 20.96
N SER A 68 -4.27 8.30 22.06
CA SER A 68 -3.89 8.84 23.36
C SER A 68 -2.43 9.33 23.33
N HIS A 69 -2.08 10.22 24.25
CA HIS A 69 -0.74 10.81 24.30
C HIS A 69 0.38 9.76 24.47
N GLU A 70 0.09 8.65 25.12
CA GLU A 70 1.04 7.54 25.33
C GLU A 70 1.45 6.86 24.03
N TYR A 71 0.53 6.80 23.04
CA TYR A 71 0.75 6.12 21.78
C TYR A 71 1.34 6.99 20.68
N THR A 72 1.44 8.30 20.87
CA THR A 72 2.15 9.19 19.94
C THR A 72 3.64 8.85 19.81
N LYS A 73 4.19 8.08 20.75
CA LYS A 73 5.52 7.49 20.64
C LYS A 73 5.63 6.61 19.39
N PHE A 74 4.63 5.75 19.14
CA PHE A 74 4.63 4.79 18.04
C PHE A 74 4.02 5.33 16.74
N TYR A 75 2.96 6.10 16.85
CA TYR A 75 2.20 6.57 15.70
C TYR A 75 2.12 8.10 15.68
N LYS A 76 3.14 8.71 15.09
CA LYS A 76 3.24 10.17 15.02
C LYS A 76 2.12 10.75 14.16
N PRO A 77 1.39 11.78 14.62
CA PRO A 77 0.45 12.51 13.79
C PRO A 77 1.12 13.06 12.52
N MET A 78 0.32 13.21 11.44
CA MET A 78 0.78 13.91 10.25
C MET A 78 1.14 15.35 10.62
N LYS A 79 2.23 15.84 10.05
CA LYS A 79 2.68 17.23 10.19
C LYS A 79 2.25 18.05 8.98
N ALA A 80 2.35 19.37 9.11
CA ALA A 80 2.24 20.26 7.95
C ALA A 80 3.28 19.88 6.89
N PRO A 81 2.88 19.75 5.61
CA PRO A 81 3.78 19.40 4.54
C PRO A 81 4.75 20.52 4.21
N GLY A 82 5.97 20.14 3.82
CA GLY A 82 6.93 21.06 3.20
C GLY A 82 6.55 21.39 1.74
N PRO A 83 7.26 22.34 1.12
CA PRO A 83 6.93 22.81 -0.24
C PRO A 83 6.90 21.72 -1.32
N ASN A 84 7.74 20.70 -1.18
CA ASN A 84 7.91 19.61 -2.14
C ASN A 84 7.16 18.33 -1.75
N ASP A 85 6.48 18.33 -0.60
CA ASP A 85 5.76 17.18 -0.13
C ASP A 85 4.49 16.93 -0.94
N TRP A 86 4.06 15.66 -0.99
CA TRP A 86 2.88 15.22 -1.71
C TRP A 86 1.62 16.05 -1.36
N LEU A 87 1.36 16.22 -0.06
CA LEU A 87 0.16 16.90 0.43
C LEU A 87 0.13 18.41 0.16
N MET A 88 1.27 19.01 -0.23
CA MET A 88 1.30 20.39 -0.69
C MET A 88 0.80 20.53 -2.12
N ASN A 89 1.07 19.52 -2.95
CA ASN A 89 0.82 19.54 -4.38
C ASN A 89 -0.40 18.70 -4.80
N HIS A 90 -0.87 17.81 -3.91
CA HIS A 90 -1.96 16.88 -4.20
C HIS A 90 -3.04 16.95 -3.14
N LYS A 91 -4.27 17.19 -3.58
CA LYS A 91 -5.43 17.26 -2.68
C LYS A 91 -5.85 15.85 -2.26
N GLU A 92 -5.66 15.55 -0.97
CA GLU A 92 -6.10 14.31 -0.34
C GLU A 92 -7.14 14.60 0.74
N TYR A 93 -8.24 13.87 0.73
CA TYR A 93 -9.31 14.06 1.73
C TYR A 93 -9.18 13.15 2.95
N GLY A 94 -8.27 12.17 2.86
CA GLY A 94 -8.22 11.06 3.81
C GLY A 94 -9.35 10.06 3.56
N GLN A 95 -9.23 8.91 4.18
CA GLN A 95 -10.26 7.87 4.16
C GLN A 95 -10.46 7.37 5.58
N THR A 96 -11.60 7.67 6.16
CA THR A 96 -11.99 7.15 7.49
C THR A 96 -12.31 5.66 7.40
N PHE A 97 -12.34 4.97 8.55
CA PHE A 97 -12.77 3.57 8.61
C PHE A 97 -14.22 3.40 8.14
N ARG A 98 -15.09 4.36 8.48
CA ARG A 98 -16.50 4.37 8.07
C ARG A 98 -16.66 4.46 6.55
N GLU A 99 -15.90 5.34 5.90
CA GLU A 99 -15.90 5.45 4.43
C GLU A 99 -15.35 4.18 3.78
N TYR A 100 -14.26 3.64 4.30
CA TYR A 100 -13.69 2.38 3.83
C TYR A 100 -14.71 1.24 3.92
N SER A 101 -15.36 1.07 5.06
CA SER A 101 -16.34 0.00 5.30
C SER A 101 -17.59 0.10 4.42
N ARG A 102 -17.93 1.31 3.95
CA ARG A 102 -19.11 1.54 3.09
C ARG A 102 -18.83 1.45 1.60
N PHE A 103 -17.63 1.87 1.17
CA PHE A 103 -17.40 2.18 -0.25
C PHE A 103 -16.07 1.68 -0.80
N GLY A 104 -15.17 1.20 0.02
CA GLY A 104 -13.77 1.20 -0.35
C GLY A 104 -13.03 -0.11 -0.35
N PHE A 105 -13.62 -1.22 0.10
CA PHE A 105 -12.81 -2.42 0.21
C PHE A 105 -13.07 -3.44 -0.90
N HIS A 106 -11.99 -4.07 -1.30
CA HIS A 106 -12.02 -5.26 -2.13
C HIS A 106 -12.24 -6.48 -1.22
N GLU A 107 -13.35 -7.17 -1.41
CA GLU A 107 -13.70 -8.29 -0.55
C GLU A 107 -12.83 -9.53 -0.84
N ILE A 108 -12.24 -10.10 0.22
CA ILE A 108 -11.54 -11.37 0.13
C ILE A 108 -12.59 -12.47 0.03
N THR A 109 -12.52 -13.32 -0.98
CA THR A 109 -13.45 -14.45 -1.15
C THR A 109 -12.77 -15.79 -0.90
N ARG A 110 -13.53 -16.89 -0.75
CA ARG A 110 -12.94 -18.24 -0.62
C ARG A 110 -12.07 -18.61 -1.82
N LYS A 111 -12.43 -18.11 -2.99
CA LYS A 111 -11.72 -18.36 -4.25
C LYS A 111 -10.57 -17.38 -4.45
N LYS A 112 -10.78 -16.08 -4.20
CA LYS A 112 -9.81 -15.01 -4.43
C LYS A 112 -9.17 -14.58 -3.09
N LYS A 113 -8.02 -15.16 -2.75
CA LYS A 113 -7.33 -14.95 -1.46
C LYS A 113 -5.81 -14.91 -1.58
N VAL A 114 -5.26 -14.99 -2.79
CA VAL A 114 -3.82 -14.98 -3.02
C VAL A 114 -3.39 -13.61 -3.50
N ILE A 115 -2.40 -13.04 -2.84
CA ILE A 115 -1.69 -11.85 -3.29
C ILE A 115 -0.56 -12.33 -4.19
N TYR A 116 -0.54 -11.89 -5.43
CA TYR A 116 0.54 -12.19 -6.35
C TYR A 116 1.49 -11.01 -6.45
N ILE A 117 2.80 -11.29 -6.38
CA ILE A 117 3.87 -10.35 -6.73
C ILE A 117 4.52 -10.88 -8.01
N ALA A 118 4.59 -10.05 -9.04
CA ALA A 118 5.12 -10.42 -10.33
C ALA A 118 6.27 -9.49 -10.74
N PRO A 119 7.46 -10.02 -11.07
CA PRO A 119 8.52 -9.21 -11.64
C PRO A 119 8.25 -8.94 -13.12
N LEU A 120 8.51 -7.72 -13.55
CA LEU A 120 8.64 -7.33 -14.95
C LEU A 120 10.00 -6.65 -15.08
N SER A 121 11.01 -7.42 -15.47
CA SER A 121 12.39 -6.94 -15.54
C SER A 121 12.96 -7.11 -16.93
N PHE A 122 13.81 -6.17 -17.32
CA PHE A 122 14.63 -6.23 -18.51
C PHE A 122 16.11 -6.39 -18.16
N ASN A 123 16.40 -6.87 -16.94
CA ASN A 123 17.76 -7.03 -16.41
C ASN A 123 18.56 -5.70 -16.38
N ILE A 124 17.85 -4.58 -16.21
CA ILE A 124 18.47 -3.26 -16.12
C ILE A 124 19.19 -3.12 -14.78
N ASN A 125 18.56 -3.65 -13.71
CA ASN A 125 19.13 -3.61 -12.37
C ASN A 125 19.61 -5.00 -11.94
N PRO A 126 20.95 -5.21 -11.77
CA PRO A 126 21.50 -6.49 -11.33
C PRO A 126 21.01 -6.95 -9.95
N ALA A 127 20.59 -6.01 -9.09
CA ALA A 127 20.04 -6.31 -7.77
C ALA A 127 18.62 -6.89 -7.83
N PHE A 128 17.96 -6.86 -8.99
CA PHE A 128 16.61 -7.39 -9.20
C PHE A 128 16.67 -8.91 -9.47
N ASP A 129 17.26 -9.64 -8.55
CA ASP A 129 17.48 -11.07 -8.64
C ASP A 129 16.42 -11.89 -7.85
N GLN A 130 16.58 -13.22 -7.85
CA GLN A 130 15.68 -14.11 -7.14
C GLN A 130 15.69 -13.90 -5.62
N SER A 131 16.81 -13.51 -5.03
CA SER A 131 16.93 -13.28 -3.59
C SER A 131 16.16 -12.02 -3.17
N PHE A 132 16.24 -10.96 -3.98
CA PHE A 132 15.49 -9.74 -3.83
C PHE A 132 13.97 -9.99 -3.91
N LEU A 133 13.53 -10.73 -4.91
CA LEU A 133 12.11 -11.10 -5.07
C LEU A 133 11.60 -11.95 -3.89
N THR A 134 12.42 -12.91 -3.44
CA THR A 134 12.13 -13.72 -2.27
C THR A 134 11.96 -12.87 -1.01
N ALA A 135 12.80 -11.85 -0.83
CA ALA A 135 12.67 -10.90 0.27
C ALA A 135 11.31 -10.16 0.21
N MET A 136 10.86 -9.71 -0.97
CA MET A 136 9.56 -9.07 -1.13
C MET A 136 8.40 -10.00 -0.74
N ILE A 137 8.47 -11.28 -1.13
CA ILE A 137 7.47 -12.28 -0.78
C ILE A 137 7.42 -12.51 0.74
N ILE A 138 8.57 -12.73 1.38
CA ILE A 138 8.65 -12.97 2.83
C ILE A 138 8.07 -11.78 3.59
N LEU A 139 8.52 -10.56 3.29
CA LEU A 139 8.03 -9.36 3.96
C LEU A 139 6.53 -9.14 3.75
N ALA A 140 6.02 -9.36 2.54
CA ALA A 140 4.59 -9.21 2.25
C ALA A 140 3.76 -10.30 2.96
N GLN A 141 4.25 -11.54 3.03
CA GLN A 141 3.59 -12.65 3.72
C GLN A 141 3.44 -12.39 5.22
N ASP A 142 4.47 -11.86 5.86
CA ASP A 142 4.45 -11.57 7.29
C ASP A 142 3.63 -10.31 7.60
N TYR A 143 3.70 -9.31 6.72
CA TYR A 143 3.00 -8.05 6.87
C TYR A 143 1.48 -8.18 6.70
N TYR A 144 1.04 -8.93 5.69
CA TYR A 144 -0.36 -9.24 5.42
C TYR A 144 -0.73 -10.63 5.97
N TYR A 145 -0.43 -10.81 7.24
CA TYR A 145 -0.69 -12.01 7.99
C TYR A 145 -2.09 -12.58 7.68
N ASP A 146 -2.18 -13.92 7.50
CA ASP A 146 -3.36 -14.68 7.06
C ASP A 146 -3.70 -14.62 5.57
N MET A 147 -3.09 -13.76 4.78
CA MET A 147 -3.13 -13.88 3.32
C MET A 147 -2.05 -14.86 2.84
N ILE A 148 -2.23 -15.36 1.64
CA ILE A 148 -1.21 -16.16 0.96
C ILE A 148 -0.52 -15.25 -0.05
N VAL A 149 0.81 -15.13 0.02
CA VAL A 149 1.60 -14.36 -0.95
C VAL A 149 2.41 -15.29 -1.81
N LYS A 150 2.36 -15.13 -3.13
CA LYS A 150 3.09 -15.95 -4.09
C LYS A 150 3.80 -15.09 -5.13
N LEU A 151 4.96 -15.58 -5.56
CA LEU A 151 5.59 -15.11 -6.79
C LEU A 151 4.80 -15.62 -8.00
N LEU A 152 4.53 -14.73 -8.94
CA LEU A 152 3.94 -15.07 -10.23
C LEU A 152 4.94 -14.75 -11.34
N ASN A 153 5.46 -15.78 -11.98
CA ASN A 153 6.26 -15.59 -13.18
C ASN A 153 5.33 -15.27 -14.34
N ILE A 154 5.45 -14.06 -14.85
CA ILE A 154 4.67 -13.56 -15.98
C ILE A 154 5.56 -13.44 -17.21
N ASN A 155 4.98 -13.74 -18.35
CA ASN A 155 5.60 -13.47 -19.64
C ASN A 155 4.66 -12.53 -20.43
N ILE A 156 4.78 -11.25 -20.15
CA ILE A 156 3.92 -10.23 -20.79
C ILE A 156 4.47 -9.93 -22.18
N ASP A 157 3.64 -10.15 -23.18
CA ASP A 157 3.89 -9.57 -24.50
C ASP A 157 3.77 -8.06 -24.42
N LEU A 158 4.89 -7.37 -24.56
CA LEU A 158 4.96 -5.91 -24.54
C LEU A 158 4.61 -5.27 -25.89
N SER A 159 4.26 -6.07 -26.91
CA SER A 159 3.75 -5.50 -28.17
C SER A 159 2.51 -4.64 -27.88
N GLY A 160 2.51 -3.41 -28.42
CA GLY A 160 1.46 -2.43 -28.18
C GLY A 160 1.48 -1.75 -26.81
N VAL A 161 2.49 -1.98 -25.96
CA VAL A 161 2.75 -1.11 -24.81
C VAL A 161 3.35 0.18 -25.30
N GLU A 162 2.72 1.29 -24.97
CA GLU A 162 3.27 2.62 -25.28
C GLU A 162 4.55 2.87 -24.47
N TYR A 163 5.54 3.48 -25.13
CA TYR A 163 6.81 3.83 -24.48
C TYR A 163 7.34 5.16 -25.01
N ARG A 164 8.28 5.75 -24.28
CA ARG A 164 9.00 6.96 -24.66
C ARG A 164 10.50 6.68 -24.62
N ASN A 165 11.21 7.09 -25.66
CA ASN A 165 12.66 7.04 -25.70
C ASN A 165 13.24 8.44 -25.47
N TYR A 166 14.41 8.49 -24.87
CA TYR A 166 15.20 9.70 -24.66
C TYR A 166 16.51 9.64 -25.41
N GLU A 167 17.13 10.81 -25.66
CA GLU A 167 18.38 10.93 -26.40
C GLU A 167 19.56 10.22 -25.73
N ASP A 168 19.51 10.05 -24.41
CA ASP A 168 20.50 9.30 -23.61
C ASP A 168 20.32 7.77 -23.67
N GLY A 169 19.41 7.28 -24.50
CA GLY A 169 19.10 5.86 -24.65
C GLY A 169 18.19 5.29 -23.56
N SER A 170 17.83 6.06 -22.53
CA SER A 170 16.84 5.63 -21.54
C SER A 170 15.43 5.64 -22.11
N TYR A 171 14.54 4.83 -21.52
CA TYR A 171 13.15 4.79 -21.93
C TYR A 171 12.22 4.65 -20.73
N GLN A 172 10.96 5.02 -20.92
CA GLN A 172 9.89 4.83 -19.96
C GLN A 172 8.74 4.07 -20.59
N LEU A 173 8.10 3.20 -19.83
CA LEU A 173 6.88 2.49 -20.24
C LEU A 173 5.63 3.18 -19.71
N ASN A 174 4.57 3.15 -20.48
CA ASN A 174 3.26 3.65 -20.08
C ASN A 174 2.59 2.67 -19.10
N ALA A 175 2.50 3.03 -17.85
CA ALA A 175 1.91 2.20 -16.80
C ALA A 175 0.43 1.84 -17.07
N ASN A 176 -0.33 2.72 -17.75
CA ASN A 176 -1.75 2.45 -18.06
C ASN A 176 -1.90 1.28 -19.05
N THR A 177 -1.05 1.21 -20.07
CA THR A 177 -1.11 0.13 -21.05
C THR A 177 -0.64 -1.21 -20.50
N ILE A 178 0.24 -1.20 -19.49
CA ILE A 178 0.71 -2.43 -18.83
C ILE A 178 -0.36 -2.99 -17.90
N ILE A 179 -1.10 -2.16 -17.18
CA ILE A 179 -2.13 -2.60 -16.20
C ILE A 179 -3.17 -3.54 -16.85
N GLU A 180 -3.60 -3.27 -18.07
CA GLU A 180 -4.57 -4.11 -18.76
C GLU A 180 -3.99 -5.48 -19.13
N LYS A 181 -2.72 -5.52 -19.52
CA LYS A 181 -2.01 -6.78 -19.80
C LYS A 181 -1.80 -7.60 -18.52
N LEU A 182 -1.38 -6.96 -17.45
CA LEU A 182 -1.22 -7.59 -16.14
C LEU A 182 -2.51 -8.23 -15.60
N PHE A 183 -3.64 -7.59 -15.85
CA PHE A 183 -4.94 -8.15 -15.45
C PHE A 183 -5.24 -9.49 -16.13
N ASN A 184 -4.83 -9.66 -17.39
CA ASN A 184 -5.02 -10.92 -18.11
C ASN A 184 -4.13 -12.06 -17.59
N GLU A 185 -3.02 -11.71 -16.92
CA GLU A 185 -2.08 -12.67 -16.32
C GLU A 185 -2.49 -13.10 -14.91
N MET A 186 -3.43 -12.39 -14.27
CA MET A 186 -3.81 -12.69 -12.89
C MET A 186 -4.55 -14.03 -12.80
N PRO A 187 -4.06 -14.99 -11.97
CA PRO A 187 -4.72 -16.27 -11.78
C PRO A 187 -6.12 -16.15 -11.18
N ASP A 188 -6.97 -17.15 -11.40
CA ASP A 188 -8.37 -17.17 -10.95
C ASP A 188 -8.51 -17.07 -9.41
N ASP A 189 -7.50 -17.53 -8.64
CA ASP A 189 -7.45 -17.44 -7.18
C ASP A 189 -6.82 -16.14 -6.66
N GLY A 190 -6.39 -15.26 -7.59
CA GLY A 190 -5.79 -13.98 -7.29
C GLY A 190 -6.76 -13.02 -6.62
N TYR A 191 -6.40 -12.56 -5.42
CA TYR A 191 -7.03 -11.43 -4.76
C TYR A 191 -6.59 -10.12 -5.43
N CYS A 192 -5.28 -10.01 -5.64
CA CYS A 192 -4.67 -8.90 -6.36
C CYS A 192 -3.32 -9.30 -6.95
N LEU A 193 -2.84 -8.47 -7.87
CA LEU A 193 -1.53 -8.59 -8.48
C LEU A 193 -0.76 -7.28 -8.32
N VAL A 194 0.44 -7.35 -7.74
CA VAL A 194 1.39 -6.24 -7.67
C VAL A 194 2.59 -6.57 -8.55
N CYS A 195 2.74 -5.84 -9.63
CA CYS A 195 3.89 -5.96 -10.52
C CYS A 195 5.00 -5.02 -10.07
N LEU A 196 6.20 -5.55 -9.94
CA LEU A 196 7.41 -4.81 -9.61
C LEU A 196 8.33 -4.78 -10.82
N THR A 197 8.78 -3.59 -11.21
CA THR A 197 9.66 -3.43 -12.38
C THR A 197 10.88 -2.55 -12.08
N ASP A 198 11.98 -2.84 -12.76
CA ASP A 198 13.21 -2.03 -12.78
C ASP A 198 13.22 -1.00 -13.91
N ILE A 199 12.13 -0.89 -14.65
CA ILE A 199 11.97 0.07 -15.75
C ILE A 199 11.29 1.34 -15.22
N ASP A 200 11.73 2.50 -15.70
CA ASP A 200 11.06 3.76 -15.40
C ASP A 200 9.66 3.83 -16.02
N LEU A 201 8.72 4.42 -15.30
CA LEU A 201 7.32 4.46 -15.68
C LEU A 201 6.83 5.90 -15.86
N TYR A 202 5.89 6.06 -16.78
CA TYR A 202 5.04 7.24 -16.86
C TYR A 202 3.55 6.86 -16.93
N ASN A 203 2.68 7.79 -16.60
CA ASN A 203 1.27 7.63 -16.82
C ASN A 203 0.70 8.79 -17.65
N ASN A 204 -0.36 8.50 -18.39
CA ASN A 204 -1.11 9.53 -19.11
C ASN A 204 -2.10 10.16 -18.11
N VAL A 205 -1.71 11.28 -17.49
CA VAL A 205 -2.62 12.03 -16.62
C VAL A 205 -3.69 12.67 -17.47
N ARG A 206 -4.90 12.10 -17.46
CA ARG A 206 -6.07 12.73 -18.06
C ARG A 206 -6.61 13.79 -17.11
N VAL A 207 -6.26 15.02 -17.31
CA VAL A 207 -6.87 16.14 -16.56
C VAL A 207 -8.28 16.38 -17.08
N ILE A 208 -9.29 16.07 -16.27
CA ILE A 208 -10.68 16.40 -16.59
C ILE A 208 -10.91 17.88 -16.25
N LYS A 209 -10.95 18.75 -17.26
CA LYS A 209 -11.53 20.08 -17.09
C LYS A 209 -13.05 20.04 -17.32
N PRO A 210 -13.85 20.92 -16.66
CA PRO A 210 -15.31 20.79 -16.59
C PRO A 210 -16.07 20.78 -17.94
N ARG A 211 -15.46 20.86 -19.07
CA ARG A 211 -16.12 20.81 -20.40
C ARG A 211 -15.27 20.26 -21.54
N LYS A 212 -14.01 19.84 -21.31
CA LYS A 212 -13.15 19.26 -22.34
C LYS A 212 -12.10 18.35 -21.75
N TRP A 213 -11.92 17.18 -22.32
CA TRP A 213 -10.75 16.35 -22.10
C TRP A 213 -9.57 17.03 -22.77
N ILE A 214 -8.63 17.54 -22.00
CA ILE A 214 -7.37 18.04 -22.54
C ILE A 214 -6.34 16.98 -22.22
N TYR A 215 -5.90 16.29 -23.29
CA TYR A 215 -4.72 15.47 -23.25
C TYR A 215 -3.52 16.41 -23.23
N TYR A 216 -2.78 16.43 -22.14
CA TYR A 216 -1.43 16.95 -22.14
C TYR A 216 -0.51 15.75 -22.41
N PRO A 217 0.05 15.59 -23.63
CA PRO A 217 1.15 14.66 -23.79
C PRO A 217 2.23 15.12 -22.82
N PRO A 218 2.73 14.24 -21.94
CA PRO A 218 3.84 14.62 -21.06
C PRO A 218 5.04 14.93 -21.96
N PRO A 219 5.55 16.16 -21.93
CA PRO A 219 6.62 16.54 -22.85
C PRO A 219 8.01 16.25 -22.33
N TYR A 220 8.16 15.78 -21.04
CA TYR A 220 9.47 15.78 -20.43
C TYR A 220 9.80 14.47 -19.69
N LYS A 221 11.08 14.08 -19.70
CA LYS A 221 11.66 12.98 -18.91
C LYS A 221 11.33 13.07 -17.40
N ASN A 222 11.01 14.27 -16.92
CA ASN A 222 10.63 14.51 -15.52
C ASN A 222 9.18 14.09 -15.20
N ASP A 223 8.36 13.82 -16.21
CA ASP A 223 7.01 13.28 -15.99
C ASP A 223 7.10 11.77 -15.82
N PHE A 224 7.19 11.31 -14.58
CA PHE A 224 7.27 9.90 -14.24
C PHE A 224 6.24 9.56 -13.17
N CYS A 225 5.98 8.28 -13.00
CA CYS A 225 5.23 7.77 -11.86
C CYS A 225 5.97 6.61 -11.19
N TYR A 226 6.01 6.62 -9.87
CA TYR A 226 6.57 5.50 -9.10
C TYR A 226 5.64 4.30 -9.08
N GLU A 227 4.35 4.54 -9.16
CA GLU A 227 3.33 3.51 -9.04
C GLU A 227 2.04 3.91 -9.76
N LEU A 228 1.32 2.92 -10.26
CA LEU A 228 -0.04 3.07 -10.75
C LEU A 228 -0.91 1.96 -10.20
N ASN A 229 -2.03 2.34 -9.58
CA ASN A 229 -2.97 1.42 -8.93
C ASN A 229 -4.30 1.42 -9.67
N SER A 230 -4.75 0.28 -10.12
CA SER A 230 -6.06 0.09 -10.76
C SER A 230 -7.03 -0.62 -9.81
N PHE A 231 -7.94 0.15 -9.23
CA PHE A 231 -9.03 -0.40 -8.42
C PHE A 231 -10.12 -1.07 -9.26
N LYS A 232 -10.11 -0.88 -10.58
CA LYS A 232 -10.98 -1.60 -11.51
C LYS A 232 -10.57 -3.06 -11.66
N TYR A 233 -9.27 -3.28 -11.75
CA TYR A 233 -8.67 -4.59 -12.03
C TYR A 233 -8.02 -5.25 -10.81
N TRP A 234 -7.85 -4.51 -9.72
CA TRP A 234 -7.09 -4.92 -8.53
C TRP A 234 -5.66 -5.33 -8.86
N VAL A 235 -5.07 -4.57 -9.76
CA VAL A 235 -3.71 -4.73 -10.25
C VAL A 235 -2.96 -3.42 -10.03
N SER A 236 -1.72 -3.57 -9.61
CA SER A 236 -0.79 -2.46 -9.43
C SER A 236 0.49 -2.72 -10.20
N ILE A 237 1.10 -1.67 -10.72
CA ILE A 237 2.50 -1.68 -11.17
C ILE A 237 3.28 -0.62 -10.43
N CYS A 238 4.48 -0.97 -9.97
CA CYS A 238 5.37 -0.05 -9.31
C CYS A 238 6.82 -0.25 -9.78
N SER A 239 7.54 0.86 -9.92
CA SER A 239 8.91 0.87 -10.42
C SER A 239 9.91 1.16 -9.31
N ILE A 240 10.97 0.36 -9.25
CA ILE A 240 12.12 0.61 -8.38
C ILE A 240 13.23 1.41 -9.07
N CYS A 241 13.09 1.69 -10.35
CA CYS A 241 14.12 2.35 -11.15
C CYS A 241 14.70 3.59 -10.43
N ARG A 242 13.83 4.50 -10.03
CA ARG A 242 14.22 5.75 -9.34
C ARG A 242 14.47 5.60 -7.84
N PHE A 243 14.24 4.41 -7.28
CA PHE A 243 14.57 4.07 -5.89
C PHE A 243 16.01 3.60 -5.73
N ASP A 244 16.62 3.19 -6.83
CA ASP A 244 18.03 2.81 -6.86
C ASP A 244 18.90 4.03 -6.61
N PRO A 245 19.75 4.03 -5.58
CA PRO A 245 20.71 5.10 -5.35
C PRO A 245 21.64 5.35 -6.55
N LEU A 246 21.86 4.33 -7.39
CA LEU A 246 22.70 4.43 -8.59
C LEU A 246 21.99 5.09 -9.78
N TYR A 247 20.69 5.27 -9.74
CA TYR A 247 19.92 5.83 -10.86
C TYR A 247 20.42 7.21 -11.33
N VAL A 248 20.88 8.05 -10.40
CA VAL A 248 21.39 9.40 -10.68
C VAL A 248 22.91 9.53 -10.63
N VAL A 249 23.61 8.43 -10.33
CA VAL A 249 25.07 8.45 -10.16
C VAL A 249 25.74 8.00 -11.45
N ASN A 250 26.39 8.92 -12.16
CA ASN A 250 27.10 8.60 -13.40
C ASN A 250 28.37 7.75 -13.18
N ASN A 251 28.97 7.82 -11.98
CA ASN A 251 30.13 7.04 -11.61
C ASN A 251 29.86 6.41 -10.24
N PRO A 252 29.44 5.13 -10.19
CA PRO A 252 29.28 4.44 -8.91
C PRO A 252 30.63 4.38 -8.18
N PRO A 253 30.63 4.55 -6.85
CA PRO A 253 31.85 4.42 -6.08
C PRO A 253 32.40 2.99 -6.21
N ASP A 254 33.70 2.88 -6.33
CA ASP A 254 34.43 1.60 -6.34
C ASP A 254 34.73 1.17 -4.90
N ASP A 255 33.66 0.90 -4.14
CA ASP A 255 33.72 0.57 -2.71
C ASP A 255 32.60 -0.46 -2.40
N ASP A 256 33.00 -1.67 -2.05
CA ASP A 256 32.08 -2.78 -1.74
C ASP A 256 31.11 -2.46 -0.59
N ASP A 257 31.59 -1.78 0.46
CA ASP A 257 30.75 -1.37 1.58
C ASP A 257 29.66 -0.39 1.16
N MET A 258 29.97 0.48 0.21
CA MET A 258 29.02 1.43 -0.35
C MET A 258 27.98 0.70 -1.21
N HIS A 259 28.39 -0.27 -2.02
CA HIS A 259 27.46 -1.08 -2.82
C HIS A 259 26.48 -1.85 -1.93
N ILE A 260 26.94 -2.44 -0.83
CA ILE A 260 26.08 -3.13 0.15
C ILE A 260 25.06 -2.17 0.76
N LYS A 261 25.48 -0.96 1.17
CA LYS A 261 24.57 0.07 1.70
C LYS A 261 23.53 0.52 0.68
N MET A 262 23.94 0.67 -0.58
CA MET A 262 23.03 1.01 -1.68
C MET A 262 21.99 -0.10 -1.92
N TYR A 263 22.42 -1.35 -1.94
CA TYR A 263 21.53 -2.51 -2.03
C TYR A 263 20.53 -2.55 -0.87
N PHE A 264 20.98 -2.36 0.37
CA PHE A 264 20.09 -2.32 1.53
C PHE A 264 19.08 -1.17 1.45
N SER A 265 19.50 -0.01 0.95
CA SER A 265 18.62 1.12 0.71
C SER A 265 17.54 0.79 -0.33
N LEU A 266 17.95 0.21 -1.46
CA LEU A 266 17.04 -0.24 -2.51
C LEU A 266 16.05 -1.27 -1.99
N LEU A 267 16.52 -2.27 -1.24
CA LEU A 267 15.69 -3.33 -0.66
C LEU A 267 14.63 -2.74 0.30
N LYS A 268 15.03 -1.83 1.20
CA LYS A 268 14.11 -1.15 2.13
C LYS A 268 13.06 -0.33 1.40
N ARG A 269 13.46 0.45 0.41
CA ARG A 269 12.55 1.27 -0.39
C ARG A 269 11.57 0.41 -1.16
N SER A 270 12.06 -0.65 -1.79
CA SER A 270 11.23 -1.59 -2.56
C SER A 270 10.24 -2.34 -1.68
N ALA A 271 10.64 -2.77 -0.49
CA ALA A 271 9.76 -3.37 0.49
C ALA A 271 8.61 -2.43 0.86
N LYS A 272 8.91 -1.17 1.24
CA LYS A 272 7.88 -0.16 1.54
C LYS A 272 6.95 0.07 0.35
N LEU A 273 7.50 0.11 -0.88
CA LEU A 273 6.73 0.32 -2.10
C LEU A 273 5.76 -0.83 -2.36
N VAL A 274 6.24 -2.08 -2.33
CA VAL A 274 5.42 -3.28 -2.52
C VAL A 274 4.33 -3.37 -1.45
N LEU A 275 4.68 -3.21 -0.18
CA LEU A 275 3.72 -3.24 0.93
C LEU A 275 2.66 -2.15 0.78
N LYS A 276 3.03 -0.93 0.41
CA LYS A 276 2.08 0.16 0.15
C LYS A 276 1.12 -0.19 -0.99
N ASN A 277 1.64 -0.73 -2.10
CA ASN A 277 0.82 -1.09 -3.26
C ASN A 277 -0.16 -2.23 -2.93
N ILE A 278 0.24 -3.24 -2.16
CA ILE A 278 -0.69 -4.24 -1.62
C ILE A 278 -1.77 -3.56 -0.77
N GLY A 279 -1.41 -2.60 0.10
CA GLY A 279 -2.37 -1.82 0.87
C GLY A 279 -3.41 -1.11 -0.01
N HIS A 280 -2.99 -0.54 -1.14
CA HIS A 280 -3.93 0.00 -2.13
C HIS A 280 -4.84 -1.07 -2.72
N MET A 281 -4.33 -2.28 -2.95
CA MET A 281 -5.17 -3.40 -3.42
C MET A 281 -6.18 -3.87 -2.38
N PHE A 282 -6.00 -3.59 -1.11
CA PHE A 282 -7.04 -3.72 -0.08
C PHE A 282 -8.08 -2.59 -0.11
N GLY A 283 -7.95 -1.63 -1.00
CA GLY A 283 -8.84 -0.47 -1.12
C GLY A 283 -8.43 0.74 -0.25
N LEU A 284 -7.23 0.71 0.35
CA LEU A 284 -6.74 1.86 1.10
C LEU A 284 -6.34 2.98 0.17
N LYS A 285 -6.70 4.21 0.52
CA LYS A 285 -6.21 5.44 -0.10
C LYS A 285 -4.97 5.94 0.63
N ASN A 286 -4.33 6.98 0.09
CA ASN A 286 -3.27 7.68 0.80
C ASN A 286 -3.77 8.18 2.16
N CYS A 287 -3.01 7.85 3.21
CA CYS A 287 -3.31 8.23 4.58
C CYS A 287 -2.87 9.68 4.83
N ILE A 288 -3.71 10.46 5.52
CA ILE A 288 -3.39 11.83 5.93
C ILE A 288 -3.41 12.03 7.44
N PHE A 289 -3.79 11.01 8.22
CA PHE A 289 -4.02 11.16 9.65
C PHE A 289 -2.75 11.03 10.49
N PHE A 290 -1.85 10.16 10.06
CA PHE A 290 -0.61 9.84 10.77
C PHE A 290 0.55 9.68 9.78
N LYS A 291 1.79 9.74 10.28
CA LYS A 291 2.92 9.19 9.56
C LYS A 291 2.71 7.68 9.41
N CYS A 292 2.60 7.21 8.19
CA CYS A 292 2.09 5.90 7.83
C CYS A 292 2.74 5.42 6.53
N LEU A 293 2.93 4.13 6.38
CA LEU A 293 3.35 3.55 5.10
C LEU A 293 2.45 4.00 3.93
N MET A 294 1.14 4.16 4.20
CA MET A 294 0.16 4.57 3.19
C MET A 294 0.14 6.06 2.86
N ASN A 295 1.08 6.89 3.35
CA ASN A 295 1.15 8.29 2.93
C ASN A 295 1.51 8.40 1.44
N GLY A 296 1.00 9.42 0.75
CA GLY A 296 1.50 9.85 -0.55
C GLY A 296 2.93 10.36 -0.43
N PHE A 297 3.65 10.45 -1.55
CA PHE A 297 5.01 11.00 -1.59
C PHE A 297 5.30 11.62 -2.95
N GLY A 298 6.02 12.73 -2.92
CA GLY A 298 6.47 13.46 -4.11
C GLY A 298 7.99 13.42 -4.30
N SER A 299 8.73 12.97 -3.27
CA SER A 299 10.20 12.91 -3.29
C SER A 299 10.73 11.67 -2.57
N MET A 300 11.99 11.32 -2.82
CA MET A 300 12.67 10.24 -2.09
C MET A 300 12.85 10.56 -0.61
N GLU A 301 13.11 11.80 -0.27
CA GLU A 301 13.24 12.24 1.12
C GLU A 301 11.93 12.02 1.89
N GLU A 302 10.81 12.43 1.30
CA GLU A 302 9.48 12.18 1.87
C GLU A 302 9.19 10.67 1.97
N PHE A 303 9.60 9.90 0.96
CA PHE A 303 9.45 8.44 0.96
C PHE A 303 10.27 7.78 2.07
N ASP A 304 11.53 8.10 2.20
CA ASP A 304 12.43 7.53 3.20
C ASP A 304 12.00 7.89 4.63
N GLY A 305 11.48 9.11 4.82
CA GLY A 305 10.95 9.60 6.10
C GLY A 305 9.67 8.92 6.60
N ARG A 306 9.05 8.04 5.79
CA ARG A 306 7.85 7.27 6.18
C ARG A 306 8.24 6.01 6.96
N PRO A 307 7.43 5.61 7.97
CA PRO A 307 7.63 4.32 8.63
C PRO A 307 7.33 3.16 7.67
N MET A 308 7.86 1.99 7.96
CA MET A 308 7.47 0.75 7.28
C MET A 308 6.08 0.29 7.73
N GLU A 309 5.64 0.65 8.94
CA GLU A 309 4.36 0.23 9.49
C GLU A 309 3.21 1.16 9.10
N ILE A 310 2.03 0.58 8.94
CA ILE A 310 0.78 1.30 8.74
C ILE A 310 0.24 1.83 10.06
N CYS A 311 -0.42 2.98 10.03
CA CYS A 311 -1.04 3.54 11.22
C CYS A 311 -2.26 2.73 11.68
N PRO A 312 -2.72 2.90 12.93
CA PRO A 312 -3.85 2.13 13.46
C PRO A 312 -5.13 2.26 12.63
N CYS A 313 -5.39 3.42 12.04
CA CYS A 313 -6.54 3.61 11.16
C CYS A 313 -6.46 2.68 9.93
N CYS A 314 -5.32 2.63 9.26
CA CYS A 314 -5.11 1.77 8.10
C CYS A 314 -5.05 0.29 8.49
N LEU A 315 -4.44 -0.03 9.63
CA LEU A 315 -4.38 -1.38 10.19
C LEU A 315 -5.79 -1.93 10.45
N ARG A 316 -6.65 -1.15 11.10
CA ARG A 316 -8.06 -1.52 11.33
C ARG A 316 -8.78 -1.88 10.04
N LYS A 317 -8.60 -1.10 8.98
CA LYS A 317 -9.24 -1.36 7.68
C LYS A 317 -8.84 -2.72 7.10
N ILE A 318 -7.53 -2.99 7.04
CA ILE A 318 -7.00 -4.25 6.50
C ILE A 318 -7.47 -5.43 7.34
N PHE A 319 -7.28 -5.37 8.66
CA PHE A 319 -7.58 -6.50 9.52
C PHE A 319 -9.08 -6.75 9.66
N THR A 320 -9.93 -5.74 9.59
CA THR A 320 -11.38 -5.94 9.51
C THR A 320 -11.76 -6.70 8.23
N ASN A 321 -11.14 -6.40 7.09
CA ASN A 321 -11.37 -7.12 5.85
C ASN A 321 -10.91 -8.59 5.95
N ILE A 322 -9.69 -8.82 6.42
CA ILE A 322 -9.13 -10.16 6.61
C ILE A 322 -9.95 -10.97 7.61
N SER A 323 -10.29 -10.40 8.76
CA SER A 323 -10.99 -11.09 9.85
C SER A 323 -12.42 -11.46 9.49
N ARG A 324 -13.15 -10.59 8.79
CA ARG A 324 -14.50 -10.91 8.27
C ARG A 324 -14.49 -12.17 7.43
N LYS A 325 -13.44 -12.37 6.65
CA LYS A 325 -13.30 -13.54 5.79
C LYS A 325 -13.04 -14.83 6.53
N PHE A 326 -12.20 -14.76 7.56
CA PHE A 326 -11.77 -15.94 8.30
C PHE A 326 -12.64 -16.23 9.53
N ASN A 327 -13.82 -15.58 9.64
CA ASN A 327 -14.78 -15.72 10.74
C ASN A 327 -14.14 -15.55 12.14
N ARG A 328 -13.16 -14.66 12.24
CA ARG A 328 -12.51 -14.30 13.51
C ARG A 328 -13.29 -13.16 14.17
N LEU A 329 -14.55 -13.43 14.45
CA LEU A 329 -15.41 -12.51 15.15
C LEU A 329 -15.64 -13.06 16.56
N ASP A 330 -15.65 -12.18 17.56
CA ASP A 330 -16.09 -12.52 18.91
C ASP A 330 -17.61 -12.83 18.91
N ASP A 331 -18.12 -13.25 20.07
CA ASP A 331 -19.55 -13.58 20.26
C ASP A 331 -20.48 -12.39 19.96
N ASN A 332 -19.95 -11.16 19.92
CA ASN A 332 -20.66 -9.93 19.57
C ASN A 332 -20.48 -9.52 18.10
N GLY A 333 -19.86 -10.36 17.28
CA GLY A 333 -19.54 -10.05 15.89
C GLY A 333 -18.41 -9.02 15.71
N ARG A 334 -17.60 -8.79 16.75
CA ARG A 334 -16.43 -7.91 16.73
C ARG A 334 -15.20 -8.73 16.38
N VAL A 335 -14.25 -8.08 15.72
CA VAL A 335 -12.99 -8.74 15.39
C VAL A 335 -12.10 -8.75 16.61
N GLU A 336 -11.60 -9.91 17.00
CA GLU A 336 -10.51 -10.06 18.00
C GLU A 336 -9.19 -9.50 17.42
N ASN A 337 -9.19 -8.21 17.13
CA ASN A 337 -8.08 -7.57 16.44
C ASN A 337 -6.81 -7.46 17.30
N ASP A 338 -6.95 -7.38 18.60
CA ASP A 338 -5.85 -7.02 19.48
C ASP A 338 -4.81 -8.14 19.54
N LYS A 339 -5.26 -9.38 19.75
CA LYS A 339 -4.37 -10.55 19.73
C LYS A 339 -3.77 -10.77 18.33
N LEU A 340 -4.58 -10.62 17.29
CA LEU A 340 -4.15 -10.79 15.91
C LEU A 340 -3.06 -9.77 15.53
N ILE A 341 -3.21 -8.53 15.98
CA ILE A 341 -2.21 -7.47 15.76
C ILE A 341 -0.92 -7.77 16.53
N TYR A 342 -1.04 -8.23 17.77
CA TYR A 342 0.09 -8.63 18.58
C TYR A 342 0.88 -9.78 17.92
N ASP A 343 0.19 -10.84 17.49
CA ASP A 343 0.79 -11.99 16.82
C ASP A 343 1.46 -11.59 15.48
N ARG A 344 0.82 -10.69 14.73
CA ARG A 344 1.40 -10.12 13.51
C ARG A 344 2.71 -9.38 13.80
N PHE A 345 2.74 -8.51 14.81
CA PHE A 345 3.96 -7.77 15.14
C PHE A 345 5.09 -8.69 15.57
N LYS A 346 4.79 -9.72 16.36
CA LYS A 346 5.77 -10.75 16.71
C LYS A 346 6.34 -11.42 15.48
N LYS A 347 5.48 -11.85 14.56
CA LYS A 347 5.88 -12.54 13.35
C LYS A 347 6.74 -11.67 12.44
N ILE A 348 6.38 -10.40 12.25
CA ILE A 348 7.21 -9.46 11.49
C ILE A 348 8.58 -9.31 12.14
N LYS A 349 8.62 -9.06 13.46
CA LYS A 349 9.89 -8.91 14.18
C LYS A 349 10.79 -10.13 14.03
N GLU A 350 10.25 -11.33 14.29
CA GLU A 350 10.98 -12.60 14.15
C GLU A 350 11.54 -12.77 12.71
N SER A 351 10.76 -12.39 11.73
CA SER A 351 11.18 -12.45 10.31
C SER A 351 12.28 -11.44 10.01
N LEU A 352 12.18 -10.20 10.52
CA LEU A 352 13.20 -9.19 10.33
C LEU A 352 14.53 -9.60 10.96
N ASP A 353 14.50 -10.14 12.17
CA ASP A 353 15.71 -10.59 12.86
C ASP A 353 16.35 -11.80 12.18
N LYS A 354 15.55 -12.73 11.72
CA LYS A 354 16.04 -13.99 11.12
C LYS A 354 16.52 -13.83 9.68
N ASN A 355 15.76 -13.11 8.87
CA ASN A 355 15.97 -13.08 7.42
C ASN A 355 16.64 -11.79 6.93
N PHE A 356 16.64 -10.73 7.75
CA PHE A 356 17.05 -9.38 7.35
C PHE A 356 17.91 -8.68 8.39
N ALA A 357 18.68 -9.45 9.17
CA ALA A 357 19.60 -8.92 10.18
C ALA A 357 20.54 -7.86 9.57
N GLY A 358 20.71 -6.74 10.26
CA GLY A 358 21.54 -5.62 9.78
C GLY A 358 20.84 -4.70 8.79
N ILE A 359 19.72 -5.13 8.17
CA ILE A 359 19.01 -4.32 7.16
C ILE A 359 17.90 -3.48 7.81
N PHE A 360 17.00 -4.09 8.59
CA PHE A 360 15.82 -3.45 9.17
C PHE A 360 15.93 -3.28 10.70
N GLU A 361 17.09 -2.91 11.21
CA GLU A 361 17.33 -2.79 12.67
C GLU A 361 16.41 -1.78 13.35
N VAL A 362 16.18 -0.64 12.71
CA VAL A 362 15.31 0.43 13.24
C VAL A 362 13.87 -0.06 13.33
N GLU A 363 13.42 -0.75 12.29
CA GLU A 363 12.08 -1.34 12.20
C GLU A 363 11.92 -2.48 13.22
N SER A 364 12.89 -3.40 13.32
CA SER A 364 12.88 -4.49 14.29
C SER A 364 12.82 -3.97 15.73
N LYS A 365 13.61 -2.95 16.07
CA LYS A 365 13.56 -2.29 17.36
C LYS A 365 12.19 -1.67 17.65
N TRP A 366 11.59 -1.01 16.65
CA TRP A 366 10.25 -0.44 16.79
C TRP A 366 9.21 -1.51 17.09
N TYR A 367 9.26 -2.66 16.40
CA TYR A 367 8.36 -3.78 16.65
C TYR A 367 8.57 -4.38 18.04
N GLN A 368 9.83 -4.51 18.52
CA GLN A 368 10.14 -4.98 19.85
C GLN A 368 9.49 -4.09 20.92
N GLU A 369 9.72 -2.78 20.84
CA GLU A 369 9.14 -1.82 21.80
C GLU A 369 7.61 -1.83 21.77
N ARG A 370 7.02 -2.01 20.59
CA ARG A 370 5.56 -2.06 20.43
C ARG A 370 4.96 -3.35 20.97
N ILE A 371 5.61 -4.49 20.76
CA ILE A 371 5.20 -5.80 21.30
C ILE A 371 5.21 -5.75 22.82
N GLU A 372 6.27 -5.22 23.44
CA GLU A 372 6.38 -5.06 24.89
C GLU A 372 5.25 -4.19 25.46
N SER A 373 4.97 -3.05 24.82
CA SER A 373 3.87 -2.18 25.21
C SER A 373 2.51 -2.88 25.12
N LEU A 374 2.26 -3.61 24.03
CA LEU A 374 1.01 -4.35 23.84
C LEU A 374 0.85 -5.51 24.81
N TYR A 375 1.93 -6.20 25.14
CA TYR A 375 1.92 -7.29 26.13
C TYR A 375 1.44 -6.80 27.50
N LEU A 376 1.97 -5.65 27.94
CA LEU A 376 1.56 -5.03 29.20
C LEU A 376 0.06 -4.67 29.20
N GLU A 377 -0.44 -4.17 28.09
CA GLU A 377 -1.85 -3.79 27.95
C GLU A 377 -2.79 -4.98 27.90
N LEU A 378 -2.47 -5.98 27.09
CA LEU A 378 -3.37 -7.12 26.82
C LEU A 378 -3.37 -8.17 27.94
N PHE A 379 -2.22 -8.38 28.58
CA PHE A 379 -2.03 -9.51 29.49
C PHE A 379 -1.83 -9.13 30.97
N ILE A 380 -1.45 -7.88 31.25
CA ILE A 380 -1.20 -7.42 32.62
C ILE A 380 -2.26 -6.39 33.04
N GLY A 381 -2.69 -5.49 32.15
CA GLY A 381 -3.70 -4.47 32.47
C GLY A 381 -5.05 -5.08 32.89
N ASN A 382 -5.48 -6.15 32.25
CA ASN A 382 -6.73 -6.85 32.59
C ASN A 382 -6.73 -7.52 33.95
N LYS A 383 -5.56 -7.94 34.48
CA LYS A 383 -5.48 -8.52 35.83
C LYS A 383 -5.74 -7.52 36.96
N ASN A 384 -5.50 -6.23 36.74
CA ASN A 384 -5.74 -5.19 37.72
C ASN A 384 -7.20 -4.69 37.73
N GLU A 385 -7.95 -4.89 36.67
CA GLU A 385 -9.39 -4.60 36.63
C GLU A 385 -10.21 -5.71 37.33
N GLU A 386 -9.87 -6.98 37.13
CA GLU A 386 -10.53 -8.10 37.83
C GLU A 386 -10.31 -8.07 39.36
N LEU A 387 -9.15 -7.60 39.83
CA LEU A 387 -8.85 -7.48 41.27
C LEU A 387 -9.54 -6.31 41.98
N ASN A 388 -10.12 -5.37 41.24
CA ASN A 388 -10.85 -4.22 41.79
C ASN A 388 -12.38 -4.41 41.79
N TYR A 389 -12.93 -5.49 41.23
CA TYR A 389 -14.35 -5.83 41.35
C TYR A 389 -14.68 -6.70 42.57
N ASP A 390 -13.67 -7.22 43.23
CA ASP A 390 -13.84 -8.03 44.47
C ASP A 390 -13.55 -7.24 45.76
N LYS A 391 -13.56 -5.93 45.72
CA LYS A 391 -13.54 -5.03 46.86
C LYS A 391 -14.75 -4.09 46.82
#